data_d110de49ffaf2532df6bd7005803a08f
#
_entry.id   d110de49ffaf2532df6bd7005803a08f
#
_cell.length_a   1.000
_cell.length_b   1.000
_cell.length_c   1.000
_cell.angle_alpha   90.00
_cell.angle_beta   90.00
_cell.angle_gamma   90.00
#
_symmetry.space_group_name_H-M   'P 1'
#
loop_
_entity.id
_entity.type
_entity.pdbx_description
1 polymer ?
#
loop_
_entity_poly.entity_id
_entity_poly.type
_entity_poly.pdbx_seq_one_letter_code
_entity_poly.pdbx_strand_id
1 'polypeptide(L)'
;SRGLGDVYKRQRLNKAFAQLDSLPQPQKDKLEFLCNECCWFGCTDRRRCYENVSRRNLGELCPEHRCTAPGAAEGYRFSKAMRNPGFIGAEDIRSTYLPMGFSQFKIEGRGLGSALVLEFLLYYLTKPEHQLQVREEIYLDNMLDLF
;
A
#
# COMPACT_ATOMS: atom_id res chain seq x y z
N SER A 1 6.74 15.91 -19.15
CA SER A 1 6.55 14.46 -19.43
C SER A 1 5.77 13.69 -18.33
N ARG A 2 5.14 14.38 -17.38
CA ARG A 2 4.29 13.70 -16.36
C ARG A 2 3.01 13.10 -16.94
N GLY A 3 2.45 13.67 -18.01
CA GLY A 3 1.17 13.22 -18.58
C GLY A 3 1.20 11.87 -19.30
N LEU A 4 2.28 11.52 -19.98
CA LEU A 4 2.38 10.26 -20.75
C LEU A 4 2.52 9.02 -19.85
N GLY A 5 3.23 9.15 -18.72
CA GLY A 5 3.35 8.08 -17.73
C GLY A 5 2.01 7.74 -17.08
N ASP A 6 1.20 8.73 -16.76
CA ASP A 6 -0.12 8.55 -16.14
C ASP A 6 -1.15 7.95 -17.11
N VAL A 7 -1.10 8.34 -18.37
CA VAL A 7 -1.97 7.78 -19.44
C VAL A 7 -1.64 6.30 -19.65
N TYR A 8 -0.35 5.94 -19.73
CA TYR A 8 0.07 4.54 -19.91
C TYR A 8 -0.30 3.66 -18.72
N LYS A 9 -0.15 4.16 -17.50
CA LYS A 9 -0.59 3.47 -16.28
C LYS A 9 -2.09 3.26 -16.26
N ARG A 10 -2.86 4.30 -16.55
CA ARG A 10 -4.32 4.23 -16.61
C ARG A 10 -4.79 3.20 -17.65
N GLN A 11 -4.14 3.13 -18.81
CA GLN A 11 -4.47 2.14 -19.83
C GLN A 11 -4.19 0.69 -19.41
N ARG A 12 -3.09 0.42 -18.69
CA ARG A 12 -2.79 -0.93 -18.16
C ARG A 12 -3.73 -1.32 -17.05
N LEU A 13 -4.03 -0.41 -16.14
CA LEU A 13 -5.02 -0.60 -15.08
C LEU A 13 -6.41 -0.83 -15.67
N ASN A 14 -6.83 -0.05 -16.67
CA ASN A 14 -8.13 -0.23 -17.32
C ASN A 14 -8.28 -1.59 -18.00
N LYS A 15 -7.21 -2.14 -18.63
CA LYS A 15 -7.25 -3.49 -19.18
C LYS A 15 -7.35 -4.56 -18.08
N ALA A 16 -6.61 -4.41 -17.00
CA ALA A 16 -6.69 -5.32 -15.85
C ALA A 16 -8.07 -5.23 -15.19
N PHE A 17 -8.61 -4.04 -15.00
CA PHE A 17 -9.94 -3.84 -14.45
C PHE A 17 -11.05 -4.45 -15.30
N ALA A 18 -10.99 -4.32 -16.63
CA ALA A 18 -11.96 -4.97 -17.52
C ALA A 18 -11.94 -6.50 -17.39
N GLN A 19 -10.75 -7.10 -17.26
CA GLN A 19 -10.60 -8.52 -17.03
C GLN A 19 -11.13 -8.93 -15.63
N LEU A 20 -10.83 -8.16 -14.61
CA LEU A 20 -11.28 -8.41 -13.24
C LEU A 20 -12.79 -8.23 -13.10
N ASP A 21 -13.37 -7.25 -13.79
CA ASP A 21 -14.81 -6.99 -13.76
C ASP A 21 -15.62 -8.15 -14.36
N SER A 22 -15.08 -8.82 -15.38
CA SER A 22 -15.70 -9.98 -16.02
C SER A 22 -15.69 -11.26 -15.18
N LEU A 23 -14.97 -11.28 -14.04
CA LEU A 23 -14.91 -12.46 -13.18
C LEU A 23 -16.25 -12.70 -12.47
N PRO A 24 -16.68 -13.96 -12.33
CA PRO A 24 -17.83 -14.30 -11.49
C PRO A 24 -17.54 -13.99 -10.00
N GLN A 25 -18.58 -13.63 -9.26
CA GLN A 25 -18.45 -13.20 -7.85
C GLN A 25 -17.64 -14.17 -6.96
N PRO A 26 -17.80 -15.51 -7.06
CA PRO A 26 -16.99 -16.44 -6.24
C PRO A 26 -15.48 -16.38 -6.52
N GLN A 27 -15.07 -15.85 -7.67
CA GLN A 27 -13.66 -15.61 -7.98
C GLN A 27 -13.22 -14.23 -7.47
N LYS A 28 -14.09 -13.21 -7.58
CA LYS A 28 -13.83 -11.88 -7.00
C LYS A 28 -13.63 -11.94 -5.49
N ASP A 29 -14.40 -12.76 -4.79
CA ASP A 29 -14.32 -12.96 -3.33
C ASP A 29 -12.99 -13.58 -2.86
N LYS A 30 -12.22 -14.17 -3.78
CA LYS A 30 -10.90 -14.75 -3.48
C LYS A 30 -9.74 -13.81 -3.78
N LEU A 31 -10.01 -12.64 -4.35
CA LEU A 31 -8.98 -11.67 -4.69
C LEU A 31 -8.76 -10.68 -3.56
N GLU A 32 -7.52 -10.55 -3.13
CA GLU A 32 -7.08 -9.57 -2.13
C GLU A 32 -6.24 -8.49 -2.80
N PHE A 33 -6.53 -7.23 -2.54
CA PHE A 33 -5.79 -6.09 -3.06
C PHE A 33 -4.92 -5.48 -1.97
N LEU A 34 -3.62 -5.42 -2.21
CA LEU A 34 -2.68 -4.75 -1.32
C LEU A 34 -2.70 -3.24 -1.57
N CYS A 35 -3.21 -2.47 -0.60
CA CYS A 35 -3.52 -1.05 -0.79
C CYS A 35 -2.31 -0.12 -0.68
N ASN A 36 -1.37 -0.42 0.21
CA ASN A 36 -0.25 0.44 0.58
C ASN A 36 1.11 -0.24 0.38
N GLU A 37 1.32 -0.91 -0.74
CA GLU A 37 2.55 -1.66 -0.98
C GLU A 37 3.82 -0.81 -0.82
N CYS A 38 4.80 -1.33 -0.07
CA CYS A 38 6.10 -0.67 0.12
C CYS A 38 6.94 -0.66 -1.16
N CYS A 39 6.88 -1.74 -1.94
CA CYS A 39 7.62 -1.83 -3.18
C CYS A 39 7.06 -0.89 -4.24
N TRP A 40 7.95 -0.20 -4.95
CA TRP A 40 7.53 0.65 -6.04
C TRP A 40 6.86 -0.15 -7.14
N PHE A 41 5.71 0.33 -7.61
CA PHE A 41 4.98 -0.31 -8.70
C PHE A 41 5.85 -0.41 -9.97
N GLY A 42 5.91 -1.61 -10.56
CA GLY A 42 6.73 -1.86 -11.74
C GLY A 42 8.24 -2.03 -11.46
N CYS A 43 8.65 -2.18 -10.19
CA CYS A 43 10.03 -2.48 -9.85
C CYS A 43 10.48 -3.81 -10.48
N THR A 44 11.50 -3.75 -11.34
CA THR A 44 12.08 -4.92 -12.01
C THR A 44 13.02 -5.72 -11.10
N ASP A 45 13.48 -5.12 -10.01
CA ASP A 45 14.48 -5.68 -9.09
C ASP A 45 13.85 -6.39 -7.87
N ARG A 46 12.50 -6.46 -7.82
CA ARG A 46 11.74 -7.00 -6.70
C ARG A 46 12.17 -8.40 -6.31
N ARG A 47 12.30 -9.30 -7.28
CA ARG A 47 12.69 -10.69 -7.04
C ARG A 47 14.04 -10.78 -6.33
N ARG A 48 15.05 -10.09 -6.86
CA ARG A 48 16.40 -10.06 -6.29
C ARG A 48 16.41 -9.47 -4.88
N CYS A 49 15.62 -8.41 -4.64
CA CYS A 49 15.46 -7.80 -3.34
C CYS A 49 14.89 -8.81 -2.31
N TYR A 50 13.82 -9.51 -2.65
CA TYR A 50 13.23 -10.53 -1.77
C TYR A 50 14.16 -11.72 -1.53
N GLU A 51 14.84 -12.23 -2.55
CA GLU A 51 15.84 -13.28 -2.41
C GLU A 51 16.96 -12.88 -1.46
N ASN A 52 17.48 -11.65 -1.58
CA ASN A 52 18.50 -11.13 -0.70
C ASN A 52 18.03 -11.03 0.76
N VAL A 53 16.84 -10.46 1.01
CA VAL A 53 16.25 -10.35 2.35
C VAL A 53 16.02 -11.75 2.94
N SER A 54 15.52 -12.70 2.15
CA SER A 54 15.30 -14.08 2.59
C SER A 54 16.59 -14.75 3.03
N ARG A 55 17.64 -14.66 2.22
CA ARG A 55 18.97 -15.22 2.54
C ARG A 55 19.56 -14.63 3.80
N ARG A 56 19.49 -13.31 3.97
CA ARG A 56 19.93 -12.64 5.20
C ARG A 56 19.16 -13.09 6.43
N ASN A 57 17.84 -13.28 6.32
CA ASN A 57 17.02 -13.79 7.42
C ASN A 57 17.37 -15.24 7.80
N LEU A 58 17.96 -16.01 6.87
CA LEU A 58 18.51 -17.35 7.15
C LEU A 58 19.93 -17.31 7.71
N GLY A 59 20.50 -16.13 7.94
CA GLY A 59 21.85 -15.95 8.46
C GLY A 59 22.96 -16.08 7.42
N GLU A 60 22.62 -16.07 6.12
CA GLU A 60 23.64 -16.12 5.08
C GLU A 60 24.36 -14.78 4.94
N LEU A 61 25.69 -14.85 4.78
CA LEU A 61 26.51 -13.70 4.43
C LEU A 61 26.32 -13.41 2.94
N CYS A 62 25.52 -12.41 2.62
CA CYS A 62 25.34 -11.93 1.26
C CYS A 62 25.44 -10.39 1.21
N PRO A 63 25.92 -9.81 0.08
CA PRO A 63 25.99 -8.37 -0.09
C PRO A 63 24.60 -7.73 0.13
N GLU A 64 24.61 -6.56 0.77
CA GLU A 64 23.38 -5.80 0.95
C GLU A 64 22.82 -5.35 -0.39
N HIS A 65 21.57 -5.67 -0.65
CA HIS A 65 20.88 -5.16 -1.82
C HIS A 65 20.32 -3.77 -1.52
N ARG A 66 20.76 -2.77 -2.28
CA ARG A 66 20.23 -1.39 -2.17
C ARG A 66 19.06 -1.23 -3.11
N CYS A 67 17.93 -0.79 -2.56
CA CYS A 67 16.74 -0.46 -3.34
C CYS A 67 17.01 0.74 -4.25
N THR A 68 16.70 0.60 -5.55
CA THR A 68 16.84 1.65 -6.56
C THR A 68 15.55 2.43 -6.82
N ALA A 69 14.48 2.12 -6.08
CA ALA A 69 13.19 2.81 -6.22
C ALA A 69 13.30 4.32 -5.90
N PRO A 70 12.45 5.16 -6.49
CA PRO A 70 12.40 6.57 -6.16
C PRO A 70 12.22 6.81 -4.67
N GLY A 71 13.08 7.62 -4.06
CA GLY A 71 13.06 7.95 -2.64
C GLY A 71 13.39 6.78 -1.69
N ALA A 72 14.07 5.72 -2.17
CA ALA A 72 14.40 4.55 -1.34
C ALA A 72 15.21 4.91 -0.09
N ALA A 73 16.13 5.89 -0.19
CA ALA A 73 16.95 6.34 0.93
C ALA A 73 16.15 7.07 2.02
N GLU A 74 14.97 7.59 1.72
CA GLU A 74 14.11 8.33 2.66
C GLU A 74 13.32 7.39 3.61
N GLY A 75 13.40 6.10 3.43
CA GLY A 75 12.57 5.11 4.12
C GLY A 75 11.12 5.10 3.62
N TYR A 76 10.30 4.26 4.21
CA TYR A 76 8.89 4.18 3.90
C TYR A 76 8.11 5.15 4.80
N ARG A 77 7.29 5.99 4.18
CA ARG A 77 6.44 6.99 4.85
C ARG A 77 5.06 7.01 4.23
N PHE A 78 4.07 7.48 4.96
CA PHE A 78 2.69 7.62 4.48
C PHE A 78 2.60 8.41 3.16
N SER A 79 3.23 9.59 3.11
CA SER A 79 3.26 10.44 1.92
C SER A 79 3.97 9.79 0.71
N LYS A 80 4.92 8.89 0.96
CA LYS A 80 5.61 8.13 -0.08
C LYS A 80 4.72 7.01 -0.61
N ALA A 81 3.98 6.32 0.26
CA ALA A 81 3.01 5.31 -0.16
C ALA A 81 1.96 5.92 -1.10
N MET A 82 1.40 7.07 -0.76
CA MET A 82 0.42 7.76 -1.61
C MET A 82 0.97 8.18 -2.99
N ARG A 83 2.29 8.36 -3.11
CA ARG A 83 2.95 8.66 -4.40
C ARG A 83 3.26 7.42 -5.23
N ASN A 84 3.17 6.24 -4.62
CA ASN A 84 3.39 4.98 -5.33
C ASN A 84 2.27 4.78 -6.36
N PRO A 85 2.59 4.52 -7.63
CA PRO A 85 1.57 4.29 -8.65
C PRO A 85 0.64 3.10 -8.39
N GLY A 86 1.05 2.18 -7.53
CA GLY A 86 0.24 1.04 -7.11
C GLY A 86 -0.62 1.31 -5.87
N PHE A 87 -0.55 2.52 -5.29
CA PHE A 87 -1.36 2.87 -4.13
C PHE A 87 -2.85 2.87 -4.47
N ILE A 88 -3.65 2.20 -3.65
CA ILE A 88 -5.10 2.15 -3.76
C ILE A 88 -5.66 3.01 -2.62
N GLY A 89 -6.20 4.16 -2.95
CA GLY A 89 -6.76 5.09 -1.97
C GLY A 89 -8.13 4.65 -1.43
N ALA A 90 -8.55 5.22 -0.31
CA ALA A 90 -9.87 4.95 0.26
C ALA A 90 -11.01 5.34 -0.71
N GLU A 91 -10.80 6.40 -1.50
CA GLU A 91 -11.76 6.83 -2.53
C GLU A 91 -11.80 5.85 -3.71
N ASP A 92 -10.64 5.35 -4.16
CA ASP A 92 -10.58 4.32 -5.21
C ASP A 92 -11.35 3.06 -4.79
N ILE A 93 -11.19 2.65 -3.53
CA ILE A 93 -11.92 1.51 -2.97
C ILE A 93 -13.43 1.74 -3.10
N ARG A 94 -13.92 2.90 -2.62
CA ARG A 94 -15.35 3.22 -2.61
C ARG A 94 -15.95 3.41 -4.00
N SER A 95 -15.23 4.11 -4.87
CA SER A 95 -15.74 4.51 -6.19
C SER A 95 -15.53 3.47 -7.29
N THR A 96 -14.57 2.58 -7.12
CA THR A 96 -14.18 1.63 -8.17
C THR A 96 -14.27 0.18 -7.72
N TYR A 97 -13.55 -0.20 -6.67
CA TYR A 97 -13.41 -1.62 -6.30
C TYR A 97 -14.70 -2.20 -5.70
N LEU A 98 -15.33 -1.50 -4.76
CA LEU A 98 -16.58 -1.97 -4.15
C LEU A 98 -17.73 -2.09 -5.17
N PRO A 99 -17.96 -1.11 -6.07
CA PRO A 99 -18.96 -1.25 -7.13
C PRO A 99 -18.70 -2.42 -8.09
N MET A 100 -17.44 -2.79 -8.30
CA MET A 100 -17.06 -3.97 -9.08
C MET A 100 -17.28 -5.30 -8.34
N GLY A 101 -17.68 -5.28 -7.07
CA GLY A 101 -17.94 -6.46 -6.26
C GLY A 101 -16.72 -7.03 -5.52
N PHE A 102 -15.62 -6.26 -5.40
CA PHE A 102 -14.47 -6.66 -4.60
C PHE A 102 -14.64 -6.24 -3.14
N SER A 103 -14.20 -7.09 -2.19
CA SER A 103 -14.38 -6.86 -0.76
C SER A 103 -13.13 -7.12 0.09
N GLN A 104 -12.05 -7.64 -0.50
CA GLN A 104 -10.85 -8.02 0.25
C GLN A 104 -9.72 -7.02 0.00
N PHE A 105 -9.39 -6.22 1.02
CA PHE A 105 -8.36 -5.20 0.97
C PHE A 105 -7.37 -5.41 2.10
N LYS A 106 -6.08 -5.36 1.78
CA LYS A 106 -4.99 -5.58 2.73
C LYS A 106 -4.17 -4.33 2.92
N ILE A 107 -3.87 -4.03 4.18
CA ILE A 107 -2.88 -3.03 4.57
C ILE A 107 -1.58 -3.76 4.92
N GLU A 108 -0.50 -3.42 4.26
CA GLU A 108 0.82 -3.87 4.64
C GLU A 108 1.22 -3.21 5.95
N GLY A 109 1.61 -4.00 6.94
CA GLY A 109 2.00 -3.52 8.27
C GLY A 109 3.29 -4.14 8.79
N ARG A 110 3.68 -5.28 8.22
CA ARG A 110 4.87 -6.00 8.67
C ARG A 110 6.13 -5.18 8.43
N GLY A 111 6.82 -4.80 9.50
CA GLY A 111 8.05 -4.00 9.43
C GLY A 111 7.84 -2.48 9.32
N LEU A 112 6.61 -1.98 9.33
CA LEU A 112 6.35 -0.53 9.22
C LEU A 112 6.41 0.22 10.56
N GLY A 113 6.33 -0.48 11.67
CA GLY A 113 6.16 0.14 12.99
C GLY A 113 4.71 0.56 13.28
N SER A 114 4.34 0.58 14.56
CA SER A 114 2.96 0.79 15.01
C SER A 114 2.39 2.16 14.59
N ALA A 115 3.18 3.22 14.70
CA ALA A 115 2.75 4.57 14.36
C ALA A 115 2.32 4.69 12.88
N LEU A 116 3.09 4.11 11.96
CA LEU A 116 2.77 4.17 10.54
C LEU A 116 1.59 3.27 10.18
N VAL A 117 1.48 2.11 10.80
CA VAL A 117 0.30 1.22 10.66
C VAL A 117 -0.96 1.95 11.12
N LEU A 118 -0.89 2.64 12.26
CA LEU A 118 -2.00 3.45 12.78
C LEU A 118 -2.44 4.54 11.80
N GLU A 119 -1.50 5.25 11.17
CA GLU A 119 -1.82 6.26 10.15
C GLU A 119 -2.57 5.66 8.95
N PHE A 120 -2.20 4.46 8.49
CA PHE A 120 -2.94 3.76 7.44
C PHE A 120 -4.32 3.31 7.90
N LEU A 121 -4.45 2.80 9.12
CA LEU A 121 -5.75 2.43 9.69
C LEU A 121 -6.69 3.65 9.78
N LEU A 122 -6.19 4.78 10.29
CA LEU A 122 -6.94 6.03 10.31
C LEU A 122 -7.40 6.46 8.93
N TYR A 123 -6.48 6.40 7.95
CA TYR A 123 -6.79 6.79 6.58
C TYR A 123 -7.89 5.94 5.94
N TYR A 124 -7.87 4.62 6.13
CA TYR A 124 -8.81 3.72 5.48
C TYR A 124 -10.12 3.53 6.25
N LEU A 125 -10.09 3.57 7.59
CA LEU A 125 -11.21 3.18 8.45
C LEU A 125 -11.97 4.39 9.04
N THR A 126 -11.37 5.58 9.04
CA THR A 126 -12.00 6.79 9.58
C THR A 126 -12.47 7.70 8.45
N LYS A 127 -13.69 8.22 8.58
CA LYS A 127 -14.20 9.21 7.63
C LYS A 127 -13.32 10.47 7.65
N PRO A 128 -13.08 11.11 6.49
CA PRO A 128 -12.16 12.25 6.38
C PRO A 128 -12.45 13.36 7.40
N GLU A 129 -13.72 13.65 7.63
CA GLU A 129 -14.17 14.70 8.57
C GLU A 129 -13.85 14.42 10.05
N HIS A 130 -13.60 13.13 10.40
CA HIS A 130 -13.29 12.72 11.77
C HIS A 130 -11.82 12.32 11.97
N GLN A 131 -11.00 12.31 10.93
CA GLN A 131 -9.61 11.82 11.04
C GLN A 131 -8.77 12.63 12.04
N LEU A 132 -8.95 13.95 12.09
CA LEU A 132 -8.21 14.79 13.01
C LEU A 132 -8.62 14.51 14.46
N GLN A 133 -9.92 14.47 14.73
CA GLN A 133 -10.45 14.22 16.07
C GLN A 133 -9.99 12.85 16.60
N VAL A 134 -10.16 11.79 15.80
CA VAL A 134 -9.76 10.44 16.21
C VAL A 134 -8.25 10.34 16.45
N ARG A 135 -7.44 11.02 15.63
CA ARG A 135 -6.00 11.09 15.83
C ARG A 135 -5.65 11.77 17.16
N GLU A 136 -6.29 12.91 17.48
CA GLU A 136 -6.06 13.62 18.74
C GLU A 136 -6.44 12.75 19.93
N GLU A 137 -7.57 12.08 19.91
CA GLU A 137 -8.01 11.16 20.97
C GLU A 137 -6.99 10.02 21.19
N ILE A 138 -6.53 9.36 20.13
CA ILE A 138 -5.51 8.30 20.23
C ILE A 138 -4.19 8.82 20.79
N TYR A 139 -3.74 10.01 20.37
CA TYR A 139 -2.50 10.59 20.91
C TYR A 139 -2.64 10.99 22.37
N LEU A 140 -3.78 11.53 22.78
CA LEU A 140 -4.06 11.88 24.17
C LEU A 140 -4.08 10.64 25.06
N ASP A 141 -4.77 9.58 24.65
CA ASP A 141 -4.81 8.30 25.38
C ASP A 141 -3.40 7.71 25.56
N ASN A 142 -2.60 7.67 24.47
CA ASN A 142 -1.21 7.20 24.56
C ASN A 142 -0.31 8.10 25.45
N MET A 143 -0.60 9.38 25.57
CA MET A 143 0.12 10.27 26.47
C MET A 143 -0.28 10.07 27.94
N LEU A 144 -1.54 9.75 28.20
CA LEU A 144 -2.05 9.49 29.55
C LEU A 144 -1.54 8.16 30.11
N ASP A 145 -1.31 7.17 29.26
CA ASP A 145 -0.72 5.88 29.64
C ASP A 145 0.80 5.96 29.94
N LEU A 146 1.44 7.09 29.66
CA LEU A 146 2.85 7.34 29.94
C LEU A 146 3.11 7.96 31.32
N PHE A 147 2.07 8.28 32.08
CA PHE A 147 2.11 8.84 33.43
C PHE A 147 1.38 7.93 34.42
#